data_7afcb5dc18981ae7d8a25a0af334396d
#
_entry.id   7afcb5dc18981ae7d8a25a0af334396d
#
_cell.length_a   1.000
_cell.length_b   1.000
_cell.length_c   1.000
_cell.angle_alpha   90.00
_cell.angle_beta   90.00
_cell.angle_gamma   90.00
#
_symmetry.space_group_name_H-M   'P 1'
#
loop_
_entity.id
_entity.type
_entity.pdbx_description
1 polymer ?
#
loop_
_entity_poly.entity_id
_entity_poly.type
_entity_poly.pdbx_seq_one_letter_code
_entity_poly.pdbx_strand_id
1 'polypeptide(L)'
;MKPLVKEFFKKGLMVAAGGPVILAVVYYFLERYGVISSLSVEEVVRGILTVTVLAFIAGGIPVVYRAERLSLMAATLIHALVLYADYILIYLFNGWLKYAQTPILAFTVIFFTGYALIWLFIYRGVKTNVERMNRQVGEKG
;
A
#
# COMPACT_ATOMS: atom_id res chain seq x y z
N MET A 1 -17.08 -14.50 5.09
CA MET A 1 -15.61 -14.70 5.03
C MET A 1 -15.12 -15.24 3.69
N LYS A 2 -15.67 -16.35 3.19
CA LYS A 2 -15.26 -16.91 1.89
C LYS A 2 -15.22 -15.92 0.70
N PRO A 3 -16.22 -15.00 0.52
CA PRO A 3 -16.18 -14.06 -0.60
C PRO A 3 -15.06 -13.01 -0.48
N LEU A 4 -14.76 -12.51 0.72
CA LEU A 4 -13.68 -11.53 0.93
C LEU A 4 -12.30 -12.14 0.65
N VAL A 5 -12.06 -13.37 1.10
CA VAL A 5 -10.81 -14.10 0.84
C VAL A 5 -10.61 -14.32 -0.66
N LYS A 6 -11.65 -14.77 -1.37
CA LYS A 6 -11.60 -14.95 -2.83
C LYS A 6 -11.28 -13.63 -3.55
N GLU A 7 -11.89 -12.54 -3.10
CA GLU A 7 -11.65 -11.22 -3.68
C GLU A 7 -10.22 -10.71 -3.38
N PHE A 8 -9.71 -10.93 -2.18
CA PHE A 8 -8.32 -10.64 -1.82
C PHE A 8 -7.35 -11.31 -2.81
N PHE A 9 -7.49 -12.63 -3.00
CA PHE A 9 -6.63 -13.38 -3.91
C PHE A 9 -6.78 -12.90 -5.35
N LYS A 10 -8.01 -12.66 -5.83
CA LYS A 10 -8.24 -12.18 -7.18
C LYS A 10 -7.58 -10.83 -7.45
N LYS A 11 -7.76 -9.87 -6.54
CA LYS A 11 -7.16 -8.53 -6.65
C LYS A 11 -5.64 -8.57 -6.47
N GLY A 12 -5.17 -9.33 -5.50
CA GLY A 12 -3.74 -9.53 -5.27
C GLY A 12 -3.03 -10.08 -6.49
N LEU A 13 -3.55 -11.16 -7.10
CA LEU A 13 -2.98 -11.75 -8.32
C LEU A 13 -2.98 -10.77 -9.50
N MET A 14 -4.02 -9.95 -9.64
CA MET A 14 -4.10 -8.97 -10.72
C MET A 14 -2.97 -7.91 -10.61
N VAL A 15 -2.65 -7.48 -9.40
CA VAL A 15 -1.63 -6.45 -9.15
C VAL A 15 -0.23 -7.05 -9.08
N ALA A 16 -0.10 -8.29 -8.64
CA ALA A 16 1.19 -8.99 -8.48
C ALA A 16 2.04 -8.97 -9.75
N ALA A 17 1.42 -9.11 -10.92
CA ALA A 17 2.12 -9.08 -12.22
C ALA A 17 2.82 -7.73 -12.51
N GLY A 18 2.38 -6.64 -11.90
CA GLY A 18 3.00 -5.32 -12.03
C GLY A 18 4.27 -5.16 -11.19
N GLY A 19 4.45 -5.94 -10.14
CA GLY A 19 5.58 -5.82 -9.22
C GLY A 19 6.96 -5.91 -9.90
N PRO A 20 7.24 -6.97 -10.64
CA PRO A 20 8.51 -7.13 -11.37
C PRO A 20 8.80 -6.00 -12.37
N VAL A 21 7.77 -5.47 -13.02
CA VAL A 21 7.92 -4.36 -13.98
C VAL A 21 8.35 -3.08 -13.26
N ILE A 22 7.71 -2.77 -12.12
CA ILE A 22 8.08 -1.63 -11.30
C ILE A 22 9.52 -1.78 -10.79
N LEU A 23 9.89 -2.98 -10.32
CA LEU A 23 11.25 -3.24 -9.85
C LEU A 23 12.29 -3.06 -10.98
N ALA A 24 12.00 -3.53 -12.19
CA ALA A 24 12.89 -3.35 -13.34
C ALA A 24 13.13 -1.86 -13.64
N VAL A 25 12.06 -1.04 -13.58
CA VAL A 25 12.15 0.42 -13.74
C VAL A 25 12.99 1.05 -12.62
N VAL A 26 12.80 0.61 -11.38
CA VAL A 26 13.58 1.09 -10.22
C VAL A 26 15.07 0.75 -10.42
N TYR A 27 15.40 -0.48 -10.78
CA TYR A 27 16.80 -0.89 -11.03
C TYR A 27 17.44 -0.11 -12.16
N TYR A 28 16.69 0.15 -13.24
CA TYR A 28 17.18 0.98 -14.33
C TYR A 28 17.57 2.39 -13.86
N PHE A 29 16.74 3.04 -13.06
CA PHE A 29 17.07 4.37 -12.53
C PHE A 29 18.21 4.32 -11.50
N LEU A 30 18.29 3.31 -10.64
CA LEU A 30 19.38 3.17 -9.67
C LEU A 30 20.73 3.02 -10.37
N GLU A 31 20.78 2.26 -11.47
CA GLU A 31 21.97 2.15 -12.31
C GLU A 31 22.31 3.50 -12.99
N ARG A 32 21.32 4.16 -13.58
CA ARG A 32 21.53 5.47 -14.24
C ARG A 32 22.03 6.55 -13.29
N TYR A 33 21.63 6.53 -12.04
CA TYR A 33 22.10 7.46 -11.01
C TYR A 33 23.39 7.00 -10.28
N GLY A 34 23.98 5.89 -10.69
CA GLY A 34 25.24 5.38 -10.14
C GLY A 34 25.10 4.83 -8.71
N VAL A 35 23.89 4.53 -8.26
CA VAL A 35 23.63 3.92 -6.93
C VAL A 35 24.02 2.45 -6.93
N ILE A 36 23.82 1.77 -8.05
CA ILE A 36 24.24 0.38 -8.30
C ILE A 36 24.99 0.32 -9.62
N SER A 37 26.00 -0.54 -9.68
CA SER A 37 26.75 -0.80 -10.92
C SER A 37 26.45 -2.18 -11.51
N SER A 38 26.11 -3.12 -10.66
CA SER A 38 25.75 -4.48 -11.03
C SER A 38 24.89 -5.10 -9.95
N LEU A 39 24.09 -6.09 -10.32
CA LEU A 39 23.31 -6.93 -9.40
C LEU A 39 23.64 -8.40 -9.65
N SER A 40 23.75 -9.17 -8.59
CA SER A 40 23.85 -10.62 -8.69
C SER A 40 22.51 -11.21 -9.13
N VAL A 41 22.55 -12.40 -9.73
CA VAL A 41 21.32 -13.14 -10.09
C VAL A 41 20.44 -13.36 -8.85
N GLU A 42 21.06 -13.64 -7.70
CA GLU A 42 20.35 -13.84 -6.44
C GLU A 42 19.60 -12.56 -6.01
N GLU A 43 20.23 -11.38 -6.10
CA GLU A 43 19.59 -10.10 -5.75
C GLU A 43 18.40 -9.79 -6.68
N VAL A 44 18.54 -10.07 -7.97
CA VAL A 44 17.47 -9.88 -8.95
C VAL A 44 16.30 -10.82 -8.67
N VAL A 45 16.57 -12.12 -8.51
CA VAL A 45 15.54 -13.13 -8.25
C VAL A 45 14.80 -12.83 -6.93
N ARG A 46 15.55 -12.55 -5.86
CA ARG A 46 14.98 -12.19 -4.57
C ARG A 46 14.12 -10.93 -4.66
N GLY A 47 14.61 -9.91 -5.36
CA GLY A 47 13.86 -8.68 -5.59
C GLY A 47 12.55 -8.93 -6.34
N ILE A 48 12.58 -9.69 -7.42
CA ILE A 48 11.38 -10.04 -8.21
C ILE A 48 10.35 -10.77 -7.34
N LEU A 49 10.76 -11.80 -6.62
CA LEU A 49 9.85 -12.59 -5.80
C LEU A 49 9.23 -11.76 -4.66
N THR A 50 10.04 -11.00 -3.95
CA THR A 50 9.57 -10.19 -2.82
C THR A 50 8.68 -9.04 -3.26
N VAL A 51 9.01 -8.32 -4.35
CA VAL A 51 8.16 -7.25 -4.87
C VAL A 51 6.86 -7.80 -5.48
N THR A 52 6.89 -9.03 -6.01
CA THR A 52 5.65 -9.70 -6.43
C THR A 52 4.74 -9.96 -5.23
N VAL A 53 5.28 -10.43 -4.10
CA VAL A 53 4.52 -10.61 -2.86
C VAL A 53 3.99 -9.28 -2.34
N LEU A 54 4.83 -8.23 -2.32
CA LEU A 54 4.40 -6.88 -1.94
C LEU A 54 3.23 -6.40 -2.80
N ALA A 55 3.35 -6.51 -4.12
CA ALA A 55 2.30 -6.11 -5.04
C ALA A 55 1.01 -6.94 -4.86
N PHE A 56 1.15 -8.24 -4.54
CA PHE A 56 0.02 -9.11 -4.24
C PHE A 56 -0.72 -8.65 -2.97
N ILE A 57 0.00 -8.38 -1.88
CA ILE A 57 -0.59 -7.92 -0.63
C ILE A 57 -1.21 -6.54 -0.84
N ALA A 58 -0.49 -5.60 -1.46
CA ALA A 58 -0.97 -4.25 -1.75
C ALA A 58 -2.25 -4.25 -2.62
N GLY A 59 -2.34 -5.16 -3.59
CA GLY A 59 -3.53 -5.33 -4.42
C GLY A 59 -4.71 -5.96 -3.71
N GLY A 60 -4.44 -6.88 -2.77
CA GLY A 60 -5.46 -7.63 -2.03
C GLY A 60 -6.03 -6.89 -0.83
N ILE A 61 -5.18 -6.19 -0.07
CA ILE A 61 -5.57 -5.59 1.22
C ILE A 61 -6.75 -4.60 1.17
N PRO A 62 -7.02 -3.86 0.05
CA PRO A 62 -8.21 -3.00 -0.02
C PRO A 62 -9.55 -3.71 0.21
N VAL A 63 -9.58 -5.04 0.16
CA VAL A 63 -10.78 -5.81 0.50
C VAL A 63 -11.25 -5.59 1.94
N VAL A 64 -10.35 -5.13 2.83
CA VAL A 64 -10.68 -4.83 4.24
C VAL A 64 -11.78 -3.77 4.37
N TYR A 65 -11.88 -2.85 3.41
CA TYR A 65 -12.94 -1.82 3.38
C TYR A 65 -14.35 -2.38 3.11
N ARG A 66 -14.45 -3.65 2.66
CA ARG A 66 -15.72 -4.35 2.43
C ARG A 66 -16.15 -5.21 3.61
N ALA A 67 -15.35 -5.25 4.67
CA ALA A 67 -15.69 -6.00 5.87
C ALA A 67 -16.74 -5.23 6.69
N GLU A 68 -18.01 -5.65 6.61
CA GLU A 68 -19.16 -4.98 7.26
C GLU A 68 -19.01 -4.78 8.77
N ARG A 69 -18.18 -5.61 9.42
CA ARG A 69 -17.92 -5.53 10.87
C ARG A 69 -16.88 -4.49 11.27
N LEU A 70 -16.18 -3.89 10.32
CA LEU A 70 -15.13 -2.92 10.57
C LEU A 70 -15.65 -1.50 10.34
N SER A 71 -15.34 -0.60 11.27
CA SER A 71 -15.49 0.83 11.01
C SER A 71 -14.51 1.27 9.92
N LEU A 72 -14.84 2.34 9.21
CA LEU A 72 -13.94 2.92 8.20
C LEU A 72 -12.55 3.22 8.78
N MET A 73 -12.50 3.72 10.01
CA MET A 73 -11.23 3.99 10.71
C MET A 73 -10.44 2.71 10.96
N ALA A 74 -11.09 1.66 11.47
CA ALA A 74 -10.43 0.38 11.71
C ALA A 74 -9.91 -0.25 10.40
N ALA A 75 -10.70 -0.22 9.34
CA ALA A 75 -10.28 -0.69 8.02
C ALA A 75 -9.07 0.09 7.49
N THR A 76 -9.07 1.42 7.64
CA THR A 76 -7.94 2.26 7.22
C THR A 76 -6.67 1.97 8.03
N LEU A 77 -6.78 1.79 9.34
CA LEU A 77 -5.63 1.45 10.18
C LEU A 77 -5.05 0.07 9.81
N ILE A 78 -5.90 -0.94 9.63
CA ILE A 78 -5.46 -2.28 9.21
C ILE A 78 -4.77 -2.21 7.84
N HIS A 79 -5.37 -1.51 6.88
CA HIS A 79 -4.80 -1.32 5.56
C HIS A 79 -3.43 -0.65 5.63
N ALA A 80 -3.31 0.45 6.37
CA ALA A 80 -2.06 1.17 6.54
C ALA A 80 -0.98 0.31 7.22
N LEU A 81 -1.32 -0.36 8.33
CA LEU A 81 -0.37 -1.19 9.06
C LEU A 81 0.14 -2.36 8.23
N VAL A 82 -0.74 -3.03 7.48
CA VAL A 82 -0.35 -4.14 6.62
C VAL A 82 0.59 -3.68 5.51
N LEU A 83 0.26 -2.59 4.82
CA LEU A 83 1.12 -2.05 3.75
C LEU A 83 2.47 -1.55 4.28
N TYR A 84 2.47 -0.90 5.44
CA TYR A 84 3.70 -0.43 6.06
C TYR A 84 4.61 -1.59 6.47
N ALA A 85 4.05 -2.59 7.15
CA ALA A 85 4.79 -3.78 7.56
C ALA A 85 5.33 -4.56 6.34
N ASP A 86 4.51 -4.76 5.32
CA ASP A 86 4.87 -5.44 4.09
C ASP A 86 6.07 -4.76 3.41
N TYR A 87 6.02 -3.44 3.22
CA TYR A 87 7.11 -2.67 2.65
C TYR A 87 8.40 -2.76 3.48
N ILE A 88 8.31 -2.53 4.80
CA ILE A 88 9.48 -2.56 5.67
C ILE A 88 10.12 -3.95 5.70
N LEU A 89 9.32 -5.00 5.84
CA LEU A 89 9.83 -6.37 5.87
C LEU A 89 10.55 -6.73 4.57
N ILE A 90 9.97 -6.37 3.42
CA ILE A 90 10.59 -6.64 2.12
C ILE A 90 11.86 -5.82 1.93
N TYR A 91 11.88 -4.55 2.36
CA TYR A 91 13.06 -3.72 2.32
C TYR A 91 14.22 -4.30 3.14
N LEU A 92 13.92 -4.78 4.36
CA LEU A 92 14.88 -5.43 5.24
C LEU A 92 15.35 -6.79 4.68
N PHE A 93 14.41 -7.61 4.20
CA PHE A 93 14.72 -8.92 3.66
C PHE A 93 15.64 -8.88 2.43
N ASN A 94 15.46 -7.88 1.57
CA ASN A 94 16.33 -7.66 0.43
C ASN A 94 17.70 -7.05 0.80
N GLY A 95 17.90 -6.62 2.04
CA GLY A 95 19.13 -6.00 2.48
C GLY A 95 19.38 -4.62 1.86
N TRP A 96 18.34 -3.94 1.42
CA TRP A 96 18.45 -2.63 0.76
C TRP A 96 18.92 -1.51 1.67
N LEU A 97 18.90 -1.72 2.99
CA LEU A 97 19.54 -0.82 3.97
C LEU A 97 21.02 -0.58 3.72
N LYS A 98 21.71 -1.55 3.09
CA LYS A 98 23.14 -1.38 2.74
C LYS A 98 23.37 -0.28 1.73
N TYR A 99 22.38 0.05 0.90
CA TYR A 99 22.49 1.12 -0.09
C TYR A 99 22.12 2.48 0.49
N ALA A 100 21.14 2.54 1.38
CA ALA A 100 20.79 3.77 2.07
C ALA A 100 19.83 3.51 3.25
N GLN A 101 19.97 4.27 4.33
CA GLN A 101 19.02 4.29 5.46
C GLN A 101 17.92 5.34 5.24
N THR A 102 18.24 6.41 4.52
CA THR A 102 17.33 7.51 4.20
C THR A 102 16.01 7.07 3.56
N PRO A 103 15.95 6.07 2.66
CA PRO A 103 14.71 5.64 2.05
C PRO A 103 13.65 5.15 3.03
N ILE A 104 14.03 4.45 4.09
CA ILE A 104 13.04 4.00 5.10
C ILE A 104 12.45 5.20 5.84
N LEU A 105 13.27 6.15 6.27
CA LEU A 105 12.80 7.34 6.97
C LEU A 105 11.91 8.19 6.06
N ALA A 106 12.36 8.45 4.83
CA ALA A 106 11.59 9.19 3.84
C ALA A 106 10.26 8.49 3.52
N PHE A 107 10.28 7.17 3.31
CA PHE A 107 9.09 6.38 3.10
C PHE A 107 8.12 6.49 4.29
N THR A 108 8.64 6.34 5.51
CA THR A 108 7.81 6.43 6.73
C THR A 108 7.10 7.78 6.82
N VAL A 109 7.82 8.88 6.63
CA VAL A 109 7.24 10.23 6.67
C VAL A 109 6.21 10.44 5.56
N ILE A 110 6.53 10.08 4.32
CA ILE A 110 5.63 10.20 3.16
C ILE A 110 4.39 9.34 3.36
N PHE A 111 4.56 8.10 3.83
CA PHE A 111 3.49 7.14 4.05
C PHE A 111 2.48 7.65 5.08
N PHE A 112 2.94 8.02 6.27
CA PHE A 112 2.04 8.51 7.32
C PHE A 112 1.41 9.87 6.97
N THR A 113 2.15 10.76 6.33
CA THR A 113 1.61 12.04 5.85
C THR A 113 0.53 11.80 4.78
N GLY A 114 0.79 10.93 3.81
CA GLY A 114 -0.17 10.57 2.78
C GLY A 114 -1.45 9.95 3.35
N TYR A 115 -1.33 9.02 4.29
CA TYR A 115 -2.49 8.44 4.97
C TYR A 115 -3.27 9.45 5.79
N ALA A 116 -2.59 10.36 6.50
CA ALA A 116 -3.25 11.43 7.26
C ALA A 116 -4.04 12.37 6.34
N LEU A 117 -3.48 12.74 5.20
CA LEU A 117 -4.16 13.57 4.20
C LEU A 117 -5.38 12.86 3.59
N ILE A 118 -5.22 11.60 3.16
CA ILE A 118 -6.33 10.80 2.62
C ILE A 118 -7.44 10.69 3.67
N TRP A 119 -7.08 10.42 4.92
CA TRP A 119 -8.05 10.32 6.01
C TRP A 119 -8.79 11.63 6.26
N LEU A 120 -8.09 12.76 6.22
CA LEU A 120 -8.69 14.09 6.36
C LEU A 120 -9.71 14.37 5.24
N PHE A 121 -9.39 14.01 3.98
CA PHE A 121 -10.30 14.16 2.85
C PHE A 121 -11.55 13.27 3.01
N ILE A 122 -11.39 12.01 3.39
CA ILE A 122 -12.50 11.08 3.61
C ILE A 122 -13.38 11.60 4.75
N TYR A 123 -12.79 12.02 5.88
CA TYR A 123 -13.52 12.54 7.02
C TYR A 123 -14.36 13.78 6.66
N ARG A 124 -13.79 14.73 5.93
CA ARG A 124 -14.52 15.92 5.45
C ARG A 124 -15.65 15.55 4.51
N GLY A 125 -15.41 14.64 3.57
CA GLY A 125 -16.45 14.16 2.64
C GLY A 125 -17.62 13.50 3.35
N VAL A 126 -17.34 12.61 4.32
CA VAL A 126 -18.37 11.95 5.12
C VAL A 126 -19.16 12.97 5.93
N LYS A 127 -18.47 13.91 6.62
CA LYS A 127 -19.12 14.96 7.42
C LYS A 127 -20.06 15.81 6.57
N THR A 128 -19.61 16.29 5.42
CA THR A 128 -20.44 17.10 4.50
C THR A 128 -21.67 16.35 4.01
N ASN A 129 -21.53 15.06 3.70
CA ASN A 129 -22.65 14.24 3.24
C ASN A 129 -23.68 14.01 4.35
N VAL A 130 -23.23 13.75 5.59
CA VAL A 130 -24.12 13.62 6.75
C VAL A 130 -24.88 14.91 7.03
N GLU A 131 -24.20 16.06 7.02
CA GLU A 131 -24.84 17.37 7.21
C GLU A 131 -25.89 17.65 6.11
N ARG A 132 -25.60 17.31 4.86
CA ARG A 132 -26.55 17.44 3.75
C ARG A 132 -27.78 16.58 3.95
N MET A 133 -27.59 15.29 4.34
CA MET A 133 -28.74 14.39 4.60
C MET A 133 -29.57 14.88 5.77
N ASN A 134 -28.95 15.35 6.86
CA ASN A 134 -29.67 15.87 8.01
C ASN A 134 -30.51 17.12 7.68
N ARG A 135 -30.00 18.01 6.82
CA ARG A 135 -30.80 19.16 6.33
C ARG A 135 -32.03 18.71 5.54
N GLN A 136 -31.86 17.75 4.63
CA GLN A 136 -32.98 17.22 3.82
C GLN A 136 -34.06 16.54 4.67
N VAL A 137 -33.70 15.92 5.78
CA VAL A 137 -34.66 15.33 6.73
C VAL A 137 -35.36 16.41 7.54
N GLY A 138 -34.63 17.44 8.00
CA GLY A 138 -35.18 18.57 8.77
C GLY A 138 -36.14 19.46 7.96
N GLU A 139 -35.98 19.55 6.64
CA GLU A 139 -36.88 20.31 5.75
C GLU A 139 -38.17 19.57 5.40
N LYS A 140 -38.23 18.26 5.65
CA LYS A 140 -39.41 17.40 5.36
C LYS A 140 -40.27 17.09 6.58
N GLY A 141 -39.89 17.53 7.75
CA GLY A 141 -40.64 17.41 9.01
C GLY A 141 -41.17 18.73 9.47
#